data_1e2a6fd6a019d972b18181f0f9ef3862
#
_entry.id   1e2a6fd6a019d972b18181f0f9ef3862
#
_cell.length_a   1.000
_cell.length_b   1.000
_cell.length_c   1.000
_cell.angle_alpha   90.00
_cell.angle_beta   90.00
_cell.angle_gamma   90.00
#
_symmetry.space_group_name_H-M   'P 1'
#
loop_
_entity.id
_entity.type
_entity.pdbx_description
1 polymer ?
#
loop_
_entity_poly.entity_id
_entity_poly.type
_entity_poly.pdbx_seq_one_letter_code
_entity_poly.pdbx_strand_id
1 'polypeptide(L)'
;MQQSALSKYVARSYRPLQPLNTLEDRMRFVRETAQGALHPSGACKMGTDDMAVVDPQFRVHGIEGLRVADTSIMPTLVSGNTNAPSMMLGERLSDFIRGRSMASAGSKQ
;
A
#
# COMPACT_ATOMS: atom_id res chain seq x y z
N MET A 1 6.09 -11.66 -22.58
CA MET A 1 7.14 -12.69 -22.58
C MET A 1 7.60 -13.12 -23.97
N GLN A 2 7.38 -12.29 -24.98
CA GLN A 2 7.83 -12.55 -26.37
C GLN A 2 9.20 -11.93 -26.67
N GLN A 3 9.94 -11.51 -25.63
CA GLN A 3 11.30 -10.97 -25.81
C GLN A 3 12.27 -12.10 -26.15
N SER A 4 13.11 -11.89 -27.17
CA SER A 4 14.02 -12.90 -27.73
C SER A 4 14.94 -13.55 -26.67
N ALA A 5 15.37 -12.78 -25.68
CA ALA A 5 16.24 -13.29 -24.60
C ALA A 5 15.58 -14.36 -23.73
N LEU A 6 14.27 -14.30 -23.53
CA LEU A 6 13.53 -15.22 -22.66
C LEU A 6 12.71 -16.27 -23.43
N SER A 7 12.33 -15.99 -24.68
CA SER A 7 11.42 -16.85 -25.45
C SER A 7 11.90 -18.29 -25.58
N LYS A 8 13.22 -18.51 -25.69
CA LYS A 8 13.83 -19.83 -25.79
C LYS A 8 13.69 -20.70 -24.51
N TYR A 9 13.37 -20.09 -23.37
CA TYR A 9 13.16 -20.79 -22.11
C TYR A 9 11.69 -20.96 -21.75
N VAL A 10 10.76 -20.39 -22.54
CA VAL A 10 9.33 -20.43 -22.29
C VAL A 10 8.68 -21.47 -23.17
N ALA A 11 8.31 -22.62 -22.60
CA ALA A 11 7.63 -23.69 -23.34
C ALA A 11 6.16 -23.34 -23.62
N ARG A 12 5.47 -22.76 -22.65
CA ARG A 12 4.04 -22.33 -22.76
C ARG A 12 3.68 -21.34 -21.68
N SER A 13 2.58 -20.62 -21.88
CA SER A 13 1.94 -19.85 -20.81
C SER A 13 1.25 -20.81 -19.83
N TYR A 14 1.47 -20.61 -18.54
CA TYR A 14 0.72 -21.30 -17.48
C TYR A 14 -0.64 -20.61 -17.24
N ARG A 15 -0.65 -19.26 -17.30
CA ARG A 15 -1.84 -18.44 -17.13
C ARG A 15 -1.62 -17.08 -17.82
N PRO A 16 -2.47 -16.67 -18.78
CA PRO A 16 -3.61 -17.41 -19.34
C PRO A 16 -3.18 -18.61 -20.20
N LEU A 17 -4.03 -19.64 -20.27
CA LEU A 17 -3.80 -20.82 -21.11
C LEU A 17 -4.01 -20.52 -22.61
N GLN A 18 -4.88 -19.56 -22.91
CA GLN A 18 -5.15 -19.11 -24.27
C GLN A 18 -4.57 -17.72 -24.50
N PRO A 19 -4.11 -17.41 -25.72
CA PRO A 19 -3.64 -16.07 -26.06
C PRO A 19 -4.72 -15.00 -25.85
N LEU A 20 -4.35 -13.88 -25.25
CA LEU A 20 -5.23 -12.70 -25.06
C LEU A 20 -4.99 -11.71 -26.21
N ASN A 21 -5.59 -11.98 -27.37
CA ASN A 21 -5.31 -11.23 -28.59
C ASN A 21 -6.04 -9.90 -28.66
N THR A 22 -7.26 -9.83 -28.11
CA THR A 22 -8.09 -8.63 -28.16
C THR A 22 -8.10 -7.90 -26.81
N LEU A 23 -8.55 -6.65 -26.81
CA LEU A 23 -8.80 -5.91 -25.57
C LEU A 23 -9.89 -6.60 -24.73
N GLU A 24 -10.92 -7.10 -25.39
CA GLU A 24 -12.02 -7.79 -24.73
C GLU A 24 -11.56 -9.07 -24.00
N ASP A 25 -10.71 -9.88 -24.65
CA ASP A 25 -10.11 -11.07 -24.01
C ASP A 25 -9.32 -10.69 -22.76
N ARG A 26 -8.54 -9.62 -22.83
CA ARG A 26 -7.75 -9.11 -21.70
C ARG A 26 -8.66 -8.62 -20.58
N MET A 27 -9.70 -7.86 -20.89
CA MET A 27 -10.65 -7.35 -19.90
C MET A 27 -11.43 -8.48 -19.24
N ARG A 28 -11.89 -9.48 -20.00
CA ARG A 28 -12.53 -10.67 -19.48
C ARG A 28 -11.59 -11.42 -18.53
N PHE A 29 -10.39 -11.72 -18.97
CA PHE A 29 -9.38 -12.40 -18.16
C PHE A 29 -9.10 -11.67 -16.82
N VAL A 30 -8.95 -10.34 -16.85
CA VAL A 30 -8.75 -9.54 -15.65
C VAL A 30 -9.95 -9.64 -14.72
N ARG A 31 -11.19 -9.50 -15.24
CA ARG A 31 -12.41 -9.60 -14.41
C ARG A 31 -12.55 -10.97 -13.73
N GLU A 32 -12.18 -12.03 -14.45
CA GLU A 32 -12.31 -13.41 -13.94
C GLU A 32 -11.18 -13.82 -12.99
N THR A 33 -10.01 -13.18 -13.08
CA THR A 33 -8.81 -13.67 -12.40
C THR A 33 -8.13 -12.68 -11.48
N ALA A 34 -8.53 -11.40 -11.51
CA ALA A 34 -7.96 -10.39 -10.62
C ALA A 34 -8.32 -10.71 -9.16
N GLN A 35 -7.35 -10.59 -8.30
CA GLN A 35 -7.49 -10.83 -6.86
C GLN A 35 -6.78 -9.73 -6.07
N GLY A 36 -7.21 -9.51 -4.84
CA GLY A 36 -6.48 -8.64 -3.92
C GLY A 36 -5.08 -9.20 -3.63
N ALA A 37 -4.07 -8.31 -3.65
CA ALA A 37 -2.66 -8.69 -3.41
C ALA A 37 -2.30 -8.73 -1.92
N LEU A 38 -3.27 -8.87 -1.00
CA LEU A 38 -3.09 -8.90 0.46
C LEU A 38 -2.43 -7.63 1.03
N HIS A 39 -2.66 -6.49 0.37
CA HIS A 39 -2.18 -5.18 0.81
C HIS A 39 -3.36 -4.20 1.02
N PRO A 40 -4.33 -4.50 1.93
CA PRO A 40 -5.43 -3.58 2.21
C PRO A 40 -4.90 -2.29 2.85
N SER A 41 -5.48 -1.16 2.49
CA SER A 41 -5.12 0.16 3.01
C SER A 41 -6.31 1.11 2.98
N GLY A 42 -6.21 2.25 3.69
CA GLY A 42 -7.16 3.35 3.60
C GLY A 42 -8.46 3.21 4.40
N ALA A 43 -8.68 2.13 5.15
CA ALA A 43 -9.90 1.93 5.94
C ALA A 43 -10.03 2.93 7.13
N CYS A 44 -8.88 3.42 7.64
CA CYS A 44 -8.81 4.47 8.66
C CYS A 44 -8.07 5.70 8.11
N LYS A 45 -8.43 6.13 6.90
CA LYS A 45 -7.75 7.18 6.13
C LYS A 45 -7.31 8.36 7.00
N MET A 46 -6.03 8.72 6.90
CA MET A 46 -5.48 9.92 7.52
C MET A 46 -5.85 11.16 6.69
N GLY A 47 -6.23 12.24 7.36
CA GLY A 47 -6.54 13.51 6.73
C GLY A 47 -7.12 14.54 7.68
N THR A 48 -7.55 15.65 7.08
CA THR A 48 -8.20 16.77 7.76
C THR A 48 -9.62 17.03 7.22
N ASP A 49 -10.06 16.19 6.26
CA ASP A 49 -11.41 16.24 5.69
C ASP A 49 -12.40 15.40 6.51
N ASP A 50 -13.69 15.59 6.25
CA ASP A 50 -14.79 14.94 6.99
C ASP A 50 -14.80 13.39 6.87
N MET A 51 -14.10 12.85 5.87
CA MET A 51 -13.95 11.40 5.67
C MET A 51 -12.69 10.83 6.33
N ALA A 52 -11.87 11.65 6.95
CA ALA A 52 -10.67 11.20 7.65
C ALA A 52 -11.04 10.57 8.99
N VAL A 53 -10.45 9.42 9.29
CA VAL A 53 -10.62 8.70 10.56
C VAL A 53 -9.54 9.12 11.56
N VAL A 54 -8.33 9.38 11.09
CA VAL A 54 -7.22 9.84 11.93
C VAL A 54 -6.60 11.13 11.41
N ASP A 55 -6.05 11.91 12.33
CA ASP A 55 -5.31 13.12 12.02
C ASP A 55 -3.85 12.83 11.59
N PRO A 56 -3.07 13.85 11.15
CA PRO A 56 -1.66 13.67 10.77
C PRO A 56 -0.72 13.19 11.89
N GLN A 57 -1.17 13.16 13.14
CA GLN A 57 -0.48 12.56 14.27
C GLN A 57 -1.05 11.17 14.63
N PHE A 58 -1.84 10.56 13.74
CA PHE A 58 -2.44 9.23 13.87
C PHE A 58 -3.50 9.11 14.97
N ARG A 59 -3.99 10.23 15.53
CA ARG A 59 -5.04 10.26 16.56
C ARG A 59 -6.40 10.07 15.89
N VAL A 60 -7.24 9.22 16.48
CA VAL A 60 -8.62 9.01 15.98
C VAL A 60 -9.45 10.26 16.28
N HIS A 61 -10.12 10.79 15.27
CA HIS A 61 -11.01 11.94 15.44
C HIS A 61 -12.15 11.62 16.42
N GLY A 62 -12.39 12.49 17.36
CA GLY A 62 -13.47 12.37 18.36
C GLY A 62 -13.23 11.36 19.48
N ILE A 63 -12.07 10.69 19.53
CA ILE A 63 -11.73 9.76 20.62
C ILE A 63 -10.37 10.14 21.21
N GLU A 64 -10.34 10.44 22.48
CA GLU A 64 -9.10 10.75 23.18
C GLU A 64 -8.27 9.50 23.49
N GLY A 65 -6.94 9.63 23.43
CA GLY A 65 -6.00 8.57 23.80
C GLY A 65 -5.87 7.42 22.81
N LEU A 66 -6.63 7.41 21.69
CA LEU A 66 -6.59 6.36 20.68
C LEU A 66 -5.82 6.81 19.42
N ARG A 67 -4.97 5.93 18.92
CA ARG A 67 -4.24 6.12 17.64
C ARG A 67 -4.29 4.85 16.79
N VAL A 68 -4.17 5.03 15.49
CA VAL A 68 -4.01 3.93 14.51
C VAL A 68 -2.73 4.18 13.72
N ALA A 69 -1.89 3.14 13.54
CA ALA A 69 -0.62 3.26 12.83
C ALA A 69 -0.29 1.97 12.06
N ASP A 70 -1.11 1.64 11.12
CA ASP A 70 -0.88 0.59 10.14
C ASP A 70 -1.26 1.08 8.73
N THR A 71 -1.29 0.19 7.75
CA THR A 71 -1.60 0.55 6.36
C THR A 71 -3.01 1.15 6.19
N SER A 72 -3.91 0.93 7.15
CA SER A 72 -5.27 1.47 7.07
C SER A 72 -5.31 3.00 7.09
N ILE A 73 -4.29 3.66 7.68
CA ILE A 73 -4.25 5.12 7.71
C ILE A 73 -3.77 5.76 6.40
N MET A 74 -3.25 4.99 5.44
CA MET A 74 -2.74 5.52 4.18
C MET A 74 -3.87 6.17 3.37
N PRO A 75 -3.75 7.46 2.98
CA PRO A 75 -4.76 8.12 2.13
C PRO A 75 -4.84 7.50 0.73
N THR A 76 -3.72 7.00 0.23
CA THR A 76 -3.58 6.28 -1.05
C THR A 76 -2.62 5.12 -0.88
N LEU A 77 -2.88 4.03 -1.62
CA LEU A 77 -1.99 2.89 -1.64
C LEU A 77 -0.64 3.27 -2.29
N VAL A 78 0.45 2.86 -1.68
CA VAL A 78 1.79 3.01 -2.26
C VAL A 78 1.97 2.11 -3.49
N SER A 79 2.91 2.45 -4.37
CA SER A 79 3.17 1.72 -5.62
C SER A 79 3.92 0.38 -5.45
N GLY A 80 4.30 0.04 -4.23
CA GLY A 80 5.02 -1.19 -3.89
C GLY A 80 4.38 -1.94 -2.73
N ASN A 81 5.06 -2.98 -2.24
CA ASN A 81 4.62 -3.75 -1.08
C ASN A 81 4.53 -2.89 0.18
N THR A 82 3.54 -3.15 1.01
CA THR A 82 3.21 -2.31 2.19
C THR A 82 4.06 -2.60 3.43
N ASN A 83 4.97 -3.57 3.41
CA ASN A 83 5.77 -3.94 4.58
C ASN A 83 6.66 -2.79 5.09
N ALA A 84 7.48 -2.20 4.21
CA ALA A 84 8.35 -1.09 4.59
C ALA A 84 7.57 0.15 5.08
N PRO A 85 6.51 0.62 4.36
CA PRO A 85 5.65 1.68 4.89
C PRO A 85 4.99 1.35 6.23
N SER A 86 4.57 0.10 6.46
CA SER A 86 3.98 -0.30 7.75
C SER A 86 4.97 -0.15 8.91
N MET A 87 6.22 -0.56 8.71
CA MET A 87 7.27 -0.36 9.72
C MET A 87 7.55 1.12 9.96
N MET A 88 7.61 1.93 8.89
CA MET A 88 7.79 3.38 8.99
C MET A 88 6.65 4.05 9.78
N LEU A 89 5.40 3.62 9.57
CA LEU A 89 4.25 4.14 10.34
C LEU A 89 4.38 3.79 11.84
N GLY A 90 4.82 2.58 12.17
CA GLY A 90 5.07 2.18 13.56
C GLY A 90 6.17 3.00 14.23
N GLU A 91 7.30 3.22 13.55
CA GLU A 91 8.37 4.10 14.02
C GLU A 91 7.88 5.53 14.24
N ARG A 92 7.12 6.06 13.28
CA ARG A 92 6.57 7.41 13.38
C ARG A 92 5.58 7.55 14.54
N LEU A 93 4.74 6.53 14.78
CA LEU A 93 3.86 6.50 15.94
C LEU A 93 4.67 6.57 17.26
N SER A 94 5.75 5.80 17.33
CA SER A 94 6.65 5.81 18.51
C SER A 94 7.20 7.21 18.78
N ASP A 95 7.59 7.94 17.72
CA ASP A 95 8.04 9.33 17.87
C ASP A 95 6.95 10.25 18.40
N PHE A 96 5.73 10.15 17.87
CA PHE A 96 4.60 10.95 18.35
C PHE A 96 4.26 10.67 19.82
N ILE A 97 4.28 9.40 20.25
CA ILE A 97 4.03 9.04 21.64
C ILE A 97 5.12 9.57 22.57
N ARG A 98 6.38 9.55 22.12
CA ARG A 98 7.54 10.03 22.88
C ARG A 98 7.76 11.53 22.79
N GLY A 99 6.93 12.27 22.05
CA GLY A 99 7.09 13.71 21.82
C GLY A 99 8.33 14.08 21.02
N ARG A 100 8.87 13.16 20.18
CA ARG A 100 10.04 13.41 19.34
C ARG A 100 9.64 14.13 18.06
N SER A 101 10.35 15.21 17.73
CA SER A 101 10.22 15.91 16.44
C SER A 101 11.20 15.35 15.41
N MET A 102 10.84 15.34 14.12
CA MET A 102 11.75 14.99 13.01
C MET A 102 13.02 15.86 12.98
N ALA A 103 12.97 17.07 13.53
CA ALA A 103 14.12 17.97 13.56
C ALA A 103 15.27 17.50 14.48
N SER A 104 15.03 16.54 15.39
CA SER A 104 16.05 16.05 16.34
C SER A 104 16.92 14.90 15.80
N ALA A 105 16.59 14.32 14.65
CA ALA A 105 17.33 13.20 14.08
C ALA A 105 18.59 13.62 13.28
N GLY A 106 18.74 14.90 12.96
CA GLY A 106 19.83 15.43 12.10
C GLY A 106 21.00 16.08 12.83
N SER A 107 21.05 16.12 14.16
CA SER A 107 22.06 16.88 14.91
C SER A 107 23.01 16.01 15.77
N LYS A 108 23.38 14.85 15.28
CA LYS A 108 24.56 14.12 15.79
C LYS A 108 25.54 13.92 14.64
N GLN A 109 26.39 14.92 14.44
CA GLN A 109 27.69 14.76 13.81
C GLN A 109 28.68 14.36 14.88
#